data_c9c8d0ca67f43f2681e3f550f905a4ba
#
_entry.id   c9c8d0ca67f43f2681e3f550f905a4ba
#
_cell.length_a   1.000
_cell.length_b   1.000
_cell.length_c   1.000
_cell.angle_alpha   90.00
_cell.angle_beta   90.00
_cell.angle_gamma   90.00
#
_symmetry.space_group_name_H-M   'P 1'
#
loop_
_entity.id
_entity.type
_entity.pdbx_description
1 polymer ?
#
loop_
_entity_poly.entity_id
_entity_poly.type
_entity_poly.pdbx_seq_one_letter_code
_entity_poly.pdbx_strand_id
1 'polypeptide(L)'
;LLLLVYRVDVKGLENLPNHSVLLCPNHSTDLDPVLIGLCLPLDYHLHFMAKAELFDNRALAWLIRTLGAFPVQRDGKDIQSIKTAMQVLHKGENLLIFPEGTTIRGGVGYHDGLPAHAHAGIAMIGVRTGATLVPVFCDGQKKPFHKTRIIFGEPYVPEVTGRRGTSEELQAIADEMLRQAYALGGQQVGGAPL
;
A
#
# COMPACT_ATOMS: atom_id res chain seq x y z
N LEU A 1 20.42 4.07 -7.16
CA LEU A 1 20.26 5.06 -8.23
C LEU A 1 18.89 5.76 -8.16
N LEU A 2 17.75 5.05 -8.21
CA LEU A 2 16.39 5.65 -8.17
C LEU A 2 16.18 6.52 -6.93
N LEU A 3 16.55 6.05 -5.73
CA LEU A 3 16.42 6.83 -4.49
C LEU A 3 17.20 8.15 -4.54
N LEU A 4 18.34 8.19 -5.22
CA LEU A 4 19.13 9.41 -5.41
C LEU A 4 18.49 10.33 -6.44
N VAL A 5 17.99 9.78 -7.55
CA VAL A 5 17.32 10.58 -8.59
C VAL A 5 16.07 11.26 -8.05
N TYR A 6 15.29 10.57 -7.24
CA TYR A 6 14.08 11.13 -6.62
C TYR A 6 14.30 11.75 -5.24
N ARG A 7 15.58 11.86 -4.79
CA ARG A 7 15.97 12.44 -3.50
C ARG A 7 15.03 12.01 -2.37
N VAL A 8 14.85 10.68 -2.24
CA VAL A 8 13.86 10.11 -1.32
C VAL A 8 14.24 10.42 0.12
N ASP A 9 13.32 11.05 0.85
CA ASP A 9 13.40 11.32 2.28
C ASP A 9 12.47 10.35 3.01
N VAL A 10 13.07 9.43 3.76
CA VAL A 10 12.34 8.34 4.43
C VAL A 10 12.24 8.64 5.91
N LYS A 11 11.06 8.41 6.50
CA LYS A 11 10.81 8.55 7.95
C LYS A 11 9.96 7.39 8.45
N GLY A 12 10.10 7.05 9.72
CA GLY A 12 9.25 6.08 10.40
C GLY A 12 9.62 4.62 10.08
N LEU A 13 10.78 4.33 9.49
CA LEU A 13 11.24 2.94 9.31
C LEU A 13 11.38 2.18 10.63
N GLU A 14 11.69 2.90 11.69
CA GLU A 14 11.79 2.39 13.06
C GLU A 14 10.45 1.86 13.60
N ASN A 15 9.32 2.28 13.01
CA ASN A 15 7.98 1.84 13.40
C ASN A 15 7.61 0.47 12.82
N LEU A 16 8.37 -0.02 11.83
CA LEU A 16 7.98 -1.22 11.10
C LEU A 16 8.23 -2.51 11.90
N PRO A 17 7.20 -3.33 12.15
CA PRO A 17 7.40 -4.69 12.61
C PRO A 17 8.14 -5.53 11.56
N ASN A 18 8.83 -6.59 12.01
CA ASN A 18 9.70 -7.38 11.13
C ASN A 18 8.96 -8.44 10.29
N HIS A 19 7.67 -8.70 10.56
CA HIS A 19 6.96 -9.82 9.94
C HIS A 19 5.45 -9.61 9.96
N SER A 20 4.77 -10.20 8.98
CA SER A 20 3.31 -10.18 8.83
C SER A 20 2.73 -8.76 8.83
N VAL A 21 3.37 -7.86 8.08
CA VAL A 21 2.95 -6.46 7.96
C VAL A 21 2.19 -6.25 6.66
N LEU A 22 1.06 -5.56 6.76
CA LEU A 22 0.32 -5.06 5.61
C LEU A 22 0.53 -3.55 5.50
N LEU A 23 1.40 -3.13 4.59
CA LEU A 23 1.62 -1.71 4.27
C LEU A 23 0.44 -1.17 3.47
N CYS A 24 -0.13 -0.06 3.91
CA CYS A 24 -1.31 0.59 3.36
C CYS A 24 -0.97 2.01 2.85
N PRO A 25 -0.25 2.16 1.73
CA PRO A 25 0.10 3.47 1.20
C PRO A 25 -1.03 4.12 0.40
N ASN A 26 -1.03 5.47 0.33
CA ASN A 26 -1.72 6.16 -0.73
C ASN A 26 -1.04 5.88 -2.08
N HIS A 27 -1.79 5.95 -3.19
CA HIS A 27 -1.31 5.57 -4.52
C HIS A 27 -1.39 6.72 -5.53
N SER A 28 -0.26 7.30 -5.86
CA SER A 28 -0.18 8.47 -6.74
C SER A 28 0.50 8.23 -8.07
N THR A 29 1.41 7.25 -8.15
CA THR A 29 2.16 6.90 -9.37
C THR A 29 2.52 5.42 -9.40
N ASP A 30 2.75 4.87 -10.59
CA ASP A 30 3.19 3.48 -10.78
C ASP A 30 4.61 3.22 -10.18
N LEU A 31 5.33 4.27 -9.78
CA LEU A 31 6.62 4.16 -9.09
C LEU A 31 6.51 3.93 -7.58
N ASP A 32 5.34 4.17 -6.99
CA ASP A 32 5.16 4.08 -5.53
C ASP A 32 5.63 2.74 -4.95
N PRO A 33 5.20 1.56 -5.46
CA PRO A 33 5.61 0.29 -4.87
C PRO A 33 7.11 0.05 -4.99
N VAL A 34 7.72 0.53 -6.09
CA VAL A 34 9.17 0.40 -6.31
C VAL A 34 9.96 1.27 -5.34
N LEU A 35 9.56 2.54 -5.18
CA LEU A 35 10.26 3.46 -4.27
C LEU A 35 10.08 3.03 -2.81
N ILE A 36 8.88 2.62 -2.40
CA ILE A 36 8.62 2.09 -1.06
C ILE A 36 9.48 0.85 -0.81
N GLY A 37 9.48 -0.12 -1.73
CA GLY A 37 10.29 -1.34 -1.60
C GLY A 37 11.79 -1.07 -1.51
N LEU A 38 12.29 -0.10 -2.27
CA LEU A 38 13.72 0.30 -2.21
C LEU A 38 14.13 1.01 -0.92
N CYS A 39 13.17 1.52 -0.14
CA CYS A 39 13.43 2.13 1.16
C CYS A 39 13.54 1.11 2.29
N LEU A 40 13.04 -0.11 2.08
CA LEU A 40 13.01 -1.15 3.09
C LEU A 40 14.34 -1.92 3.16
N PRO A 41 14.68 -2.53 4.31
CA PRO A 41 15.80 -3.45 4.40
C PRO A 41 15.68 -4.60 3.40
N LEU A 42 16.82 -5.11 2.89
CA LEU A 42 16.83 -6.16 1.88
C LEU A 42 16.21 -7.49 2.35
N ASP A 43 16.21 -7.73 3.64
CA ASP A 43 15.64 -8.90 4.30
C ASP A 43 14.16 -8.71 4.70
N TYR A 44 13.55 -7.58 4.33
CA TYR A 44 12.15 -7.28 4.69
C TYR A 44 11.13 -8.10 3.90
N HIS A 45 11.50 -8.77 2.81
CA HIS A 45 10.66 -9.65 1.99
C HIS A 45 9.28 -9.06 1.68
N LEU A 46 9.26 -7.90 1.00
CA LEU A 46 8.03 -7.22 0.61
C LEU A 46 7.44 -7.83 -0.66
N HIS A 47 6.14 -8.13 -0.61
CA HIS A 47 5.33 -8.48 -1.78
C HIS A 47 4.32 -7.37 -2.10
N PHE A 48 3.89 -7.26 -3.36
CA PHE A 48 2.85 -6.33 -3.75
C PHE A 48 2.03 -6.81 -4.94
N MET A 49 0.78 -6.33 -5.01
CA MET A 49 -0.12 -6.61 -6.11
C MET A 49 0.19 -5.70 -7.30
N ALA A 50 0.33 -6.26 -8.49
CA ALA A 50 0.51 -5.51 -9.72
C ALA A 50 -0.49 -5.98 -10.80
N LYS A 51 -0.90 -5.08 -11.68
CA LYS A 51 -1.84 -5.39 -12.77
C LYS A 51 -1.37 -6.58 -13.58
N ALA A 52 -2.27 -7.54 -13.88
CA ALA A 52 -1.94 -8.74 -14.64
C ALA A 52 -1.28 -8.43 -16.00
N GLU A 53 -1.73 -7.36 -16.67
CA GLU A 53 -1.21 -6.93 -17.97
C GLU A 53 0.28 -6.56 -17.95
N LEU A 54 0.82 -6.16 -16.78
CA LEU A 54 2.25 -5.88 -16.63
C LEU A 54 3.11 -7.15 -16.75
N PHE A 55 2.50 -8.32 -16.60
CA PHE A 55 3.18 -9.62 -16.70
C PHE A 55 3.17 -10.18 -18.14
N ASP A 56 2.51 -9.55 -19.10
CA ASP A 56 2.50 -9.95 -20.51
C ASP A 56 3.86 -9.69 -21.17
N ASN A 57 4.57 -8.64 -20.75
CA ASN A 57 5.94 -8.39 -21.19
C ASN A 57 6.91 -9.22 -20.33
N ARG A 58 7.59 -10.18 -20.94
CA ARG A 58 8.48 -11.14 -20.24
C ARG A 58 9.60 -10.46 -19.45
N ALA A 59 10.23 -9.42 -20.00
CA ALA A 59 11.31 -8.70 -19.33
C ALA A 59 10.81 -7.91 -18.13
N LEU A 60 9.69 -7.20 -18.29
CA LEU A 60 9.04 -6.48 -17.20
C LEU A 60 8.52 -7.45 -16.13
N ALA A 61 7.89 -8.55 -16.54
CA ALA A 61 7.40 -9.58 -15.62
C ALA A 61 8.53 -10.17 -14.77
N TRP A 62 9.68 -10.45 -15.38
CA TRP A 62 10.85 -10.92 -14.65
C TRP A 62 11.30 -9.90 -13.61
N LEU A 63 11.44 -8.62 -14.02
CA LEU A 63 11.86 -7.54 -13.12
C LEU A 63 10.90 -7.37 -11.93
N ILE A 64 9.59 -7.21 -12.19
CA ILE A 64 8.63 -6.95 -11.11
C ILE A 64 8.43 -8.16 -10.19
N ARG A 65 8.52 -9.40 -10.72
CA ARG A 65 8.52 -10.62 -9.88
C ARG A 65 9.73 -10.66 -8.95
N THR A 66 10.91 -10.27 -9.44
CA THR A 66 12.13 -10.18 -8.62
C THR A 66 11.97 -9.16 -7.48
N LEU A 67 11.12 -8.15 -7.67
CA LEU A 67 10.77 -7.16 -6.66
C LEU A 67 9.61 -7.60 -5.74
N GLY A 68 9.12 -8.85 -5.87
CA GLY A 68 8.04 -9.40 -5.04
C GLY A 68 6.63 -9.18 -5.59
N ALA A 69 6.47 -8.70 -6.83
CA ALA A 69 5.15 -8.50 -7.42
C ALA A 69 4.45 -9.81 -7.79
N PHE A 70 3.14 -9.89 -7.54
CA PHE A 70 2.27 -10.93 -8.09
C PHE A 70 1.06 -10.33 -8.80
N PRO A 71 0.52 -11.03 -9.83
CA PRO A 71 -0.54 -10.47 -10.67
C PRO A 71 -1.87 -10.39 -9.95
N VAL A 72 -2.64 -9.33 -10.23
CA VAL A 72 -4.05 -9.16 -9.83
C VAL A 72 -4.90 -8.76 -11.02
N GLN A 73 -6.06 -9.40 -11.17
CA GLN A 73 -7.10 -8.98 -12.12
C GLN A 73 -8.04 -8.00 -11.42
N ARG A 74 -8.29 -6.85 -12.06
CA ARG A 74 -9.07 -5.75 -11.46
C ARG A 74 -10.58 -5.83 -11.71
N ASP A 75 -11.08 -6.95 -12.18
CA ASP A 75 -12.51 -7.19 -12.43
C ASP A 75 -13.36 -7.37 -11.15
N GLY A 76 -12.75 -7.19 -9.98
CA GLY A 76 -13.41 -7.28 -8.67
C GLY A 76 -13.75 -8.70 -8.21
N LYS A 77 -13.37 -9.73 -8.97
CA LYS A 77 -13.66 -11.14 -8.68
C LYS A 77 -12.39 -11.99 -8.46
N ASP A 78 -11.24 -11.37 -8.30
CA ASP A 78 -9.96 -12.09 -8.19
C ASP A 78 -9.75 -12.67 -6.79
N ILE A 79 -10.50 -13.76 -6.52
CA ILE A 79 -10.36 -14.54 -5.28
C ILE A 79 -8.94 -15.11 -5.15
N GLN A 80 -8.26 -15.37 -6.28
CA GLN A 80 -6.92 -15.95 -6.25
C GLN A 80 -5.88 -14.97 -5.71
N SER A 81 -5.95 -13.70 -6.11
CA SER A 81 -5.05 -12.67 -5.58
C SER A 81 -5.26 -12.44 -4.08
N ILE A 82 -6.51 -12.46 -3.61
CA ILE A 82 -6.81 -12.38 -2.17
C ILE A 82 -6.20 -13.58 -1.41
N LYS A 83 -6.34 -14.79 -1.95
CA LYS A 83 -5.73 -15.99 -1.35
C LYS A 83 -4.22 -15.88 -1.32
N THR A 84 -3.59 -15.42 -2.39
CA THR A 84 -2.13 -15.21 -2.46
C THR A 84 -1.68 -14.18 -1.43
N ALA A 85 -2.38 -13.04 -1.31
CA ALA A 85 -2.12 -12.02 -0.31
C ALA A 85 -2.13 -12.58 1.12
N MET A 86 -3.19 -13.35 1.45
CA MET A 86 -3.30 -13.99 2.76
C MET A 86 -2.20 -15.04 2.99
N GLN A 87 -1.81 -15.80 1.97
CA GLN A 87 -0.71 -16.78 2.08
C GLN A 87 0.64 -16.12 2.35
N VAL A 88 0.92 -14.96 1.73
CA VAL A 88 2.12 -14.16 2.00
C VAL A 88 2.20 -13.81 3.48
N LEU A 89 1.13 -13.20 4.02
CA LEU A 89 1.09 -12.79 5.42
C LEU A 89 1.13 -13.97 6.40
N HIS A 90 0.46 -15.10 6.08
CA HIS A 90 0.53 -16.31 6.92
C HIS A 90 1.92 -16.97 6.96
N LYS A 91 2.76 -16.73 5.98
CA LYS A 91 4.17 -17.17 5.98
C LYS A 91 5.07 -16.24 6.81
N GLY A 92 4.53 -15.16 7.36
CA GLY A 92 5.30 -14.15 8.06
C GLY A 92 5.99 -13.14 7.14
N GLU A 93 5.70 -13.18 5.83
CA GLU A 93 6.20 -12.22 4.85
C GLU A 93 5.35 -10.94 4.87
N ASN A 94 5.84 -9.87 4.24
CA ASN A 94 5.20 -8.56 4.27
C ASN A 94 4.53 -8.25 2.93
N LEU A 95 3.42 -7.52 3.00
CA LEU A 95 2.58 -7.23 1.85
C LEU A 95 2.30 -5.73 1.74
N LEU A 96 2.27 -5.20 0.53
CA LEU A 96 1.85 -3.84 0.23
C LEU A 96 0.59 -3.91 -0.62
N ILE A 97 -0.47 -3.26 -0.16
CA ILE A 97 -1.72 -3.09 -0.90
C ILE A 97 -2.14 -1.63 -0.80
N PHE A 98 -2.44 -1.02 -1.94
CA PHE A 98 -2.99 0.33 -1.99
C PHE A 98 -4.48 0.30 -1.65
N PRO A 99 -4.92 0.94 -0.54
CA PRO A 99 -6.32 0.95 -0.14
C PRO A 99 -7.27 1.48 -1.22
N GLU A 100 -6.82 2.43 -2.01
CA GLU A 100 -7.59 3.07 -3.08
C GLU A 100 -7.89 2.15 -4.27
N GLY A 101 -7.20 1.03 -4.40
CA GLY A 101 -7.35 0.07 -5.50
C GLY A 101 -7.00 0.61 -6.89
N THR A 102 -6.71 1.91 -7.01
CA THR A 102 -6.35 2.59 -8.26
C THR A 102 -5.33 3.70 -8.00
N THR A 103 -4.67 4.17 -9.07
CA THR A 103 -3.73 5.28 -8.98
C THR A 103 -4.47 6.61 -8.98
N ILE A 104 -4.33 7.40 -7.92
CA ILE A 104 -4.89 8.75 -7.78
C ILE A 104 -3.87 9.76 -8.29
N ARG A 105 -3.93 10.07 -9.58
CA ARG A 105 -2.99 10.99 -10.21
C ARG A 105 -3.15 12.41 -9.65
N GLY A 106 -2.03 13.00 -9.25
CA GLY A 106 -2.01 14.33 -8.62
C GLY A 106 -1.88 14.28 -7.09
N GLY A 107 -2.09 13.13 -6.46
CA GLY A 107 -1.78 12.89 -5.04
C GLY A 107 -2.60 13.67 -4.03
N VAL A 108 -3.78 14.15 -4.42
CA VAL A 108 -4.65 14.99 -3.58
C VAL A 108 -5.92 14.28 -3.10
N GLY A 109 -5.96 12.95 -3.22
CA GLY A 109 -7.09 12.17 -2.69
C GLY A 109 -8.40 12.32 -3.46
N TYR A 110 -8.37 12.72 -4.75
CA TYR A 110 -9.54 12.73 -5.63
C TYR A 110 -9.35 11.79 -6.82
N HIS A 111 -10.40 11.06 -7.17
CA HIS A 111 -10.51 10.28 -8.39
C HIS A 111 -11.80 10.65 -9.10
N ASP A 112 -11.71 11.07 -10.37
CA ASP A 112 -12.85 11.48 -11.18
C ASP A 112 -13.77 12.52 -10.51
N GLY A 113 -13.17 13.47 -9.78
CA GLY A 113 -13.88 14.54 -9.09
C GLY A 113 -14.57 14.14 -7.76
N LEU A 114 -14.40 12.88 -7.34
CA LEU A 114 -14.88 12.37 -6.05
C LEU A 114 -13.71 12.13 -5.09
N PRO A 115 -13.90 12.27 -3.78
CA PRO A 115 -12.90 11.88 -2.79
C PRO A 115 -12.49 10.42 -2.99
N ALA A 116 -11.19 10.15 -2.92
CA ALA A 116 -10.69 8.78 -2.89
C ALA A 116 -11.27 8.05 -1.67
N HIS A 117 -11.61 6.80 -1.83
CA HIS A 117 -12.12 5.96 -0.76
C HIS A 117 -11.29 4.66 -0.68
N ALA A 118 -11.23 4.09 0.51
CA ALA A 118 -10.56 2.82 0.71
C ALA A 118 -11.49 1.64 0.43
N HIS A 119 -10.93 0.55 -0.07
CA HIS A 119 -11.63 -0.72 -0.21
C HIS A 119 -11.47 -1.56 1.05
N ALA A 120 -12.58 -2.02 1.64
CA ALA A 120 -12.60 -2.86 2.85
C ALA A 120 -11.77 -4.16 2.74
N GLY A 121 -11.37 -4.53 1.52
CA GLY A 121 -10.55 -5.72 1.26
C GLY A 121 -9.23 -5.73 2.03
N ILE A 122 -8.59 -4.56 2.23
CA ILE A 122 -7.34 -4.48 3.00
C ILE A 122 -7.57 -4.84 4.47
N ALA A 123 -8.62 -4.30 5.07
CA ALA A 123 -9.00 -4.58 6.45
C ALA A 123 -9.39 -6.07 6.61
N MET A 124 -10.15 -6.62 5.67
CA MET A 124 -10.50 -8.04 5.64
C MET A 124 -9.25 -8.93 5.62
N ILE A 125 -8.25 -8.62 4.78
CA ILE A 125 -6.99 -9.37 4.72
C ILE A 125 -6.27 -9.27 6.06
N GLY A 126 -6.10 -8.07 6.62
CA GLY A 126 -5.45 -7.82 7.90
C GLY A 126 -6.10 -8.61 9.04
N VAL A 127 -7.42 -8.47 9.20
CA VAL A 127 -8.20 -9.18 10.24
C VAL A 127 -8.08 -10.69 10.11
N ARG A 128 -8.22 -11.24 8.91
CA ARG A 128 -8.19 -12.69 8.69
C ARG A 128 -6.82 -13.33 8.87
N THR A 129 -5.76 -12.57 8.67
CA THR A 129 -4.38 -13.04 8.80
C THR A 129 -3.76 -12.69 10.15
N GLY A 130 -4.37 -11.79 10.92
CA GLY A 130 -3.77 -11.22 12.14
C GLY A 130 -2.58 -10.30 11.82
N ALA A 131 -2.48 -9.80 10.58
CA ALA A 131 -1.39 -8.93 10.19
C ALA A 131 -1.52 -7.54 10.80
N THR A 132 -0.38 -6.94 11.12
CA THR A 132 -0.30 -5.54 11.54
C THR A 132 -0.41 -4.63 10.32
N LEU A 133 -1.33 -3.68 10.34
CA LEU A 133 -1.48 -2.66 9.29
C LEU A 133 -0.57 -1.48 9.60
N VAL A 134 0.07 -0.93 8.56
CA VAL A 134 0.90 0.27 8.69
C VAL A 134 0.51 1.25 7.60
N PRO A 135 -0.03 2.43 7.94
CA PRO A 135 -0.30 3.47 6.96
C PRO A 135 1.02 4.04 6.44
N VAL A 136 1.10 4.28 5.14
CA VAL A 136 2.31 4.84 4.52
C VAL A 136 1.93 6.02 3.64
N PHE A 137 2.62 7.13 3.79
CA PHE A 137 2.49 8.26 2.89
C PHE A 137 3.56 8.21 1.81
N CYS A 138 3.16 8.45 0.56
CA CYS A 138 4.06 8.64 -0.56
C CYS A 138 3.68 9.91 -1.32
N ASP A 139 4.63 10.83 -1.51
CA ASP A 139 4.38 12.11 -2.19
C ASP A 139 3.74 11.92 -3.57
N GLY A 140 2.74 12.75 -3.89
CA GLY A 140 1.96 12.65 -5.12
C GLY A 140 2.75 13.03 -6.38
N GLN A 141 3.60 14.05 -6.30
CA GLN A 141 4.41 14.51 -7.43
C GLN A 141 5.85 14.02 -7.30
N LYS A 142 6.20 13.02 -8.10
CA LYS A 142 7.57 12.51 -8.18
C LYS A 142 8.27 13.11 -9.39
N LYS A 143 9.12 14.10 -9.13
CA LYS A 143 9.94 14.74 -10.18
C LYS A 143 11.41 14.38 -9.94
N PRO A 144 12.16 14.00 -11.00
CA PRO A 144 13.60 13.78 -10.88
C PRO A 144 14.30 15.00 -10.24
N PHE A 145 15.23 14.72 -9.34
CA PHE A 145 16.01 15.71 -8.59
C PHE A 145 15.21 16.57 -7.59
N HIS A 146 13.92 16.29 -7.38
CA HIS A 146 13.11 16.90 -6.32
C HIS A 146 12.94 15.94 -5.15
N LYS A 147 12.72 16.52 -3.97
CA LYS A 147 12.49 15.74 -2.75
C LYS A 147 11.17 14.98 -2.85
N THR A 148 11.22 13.67 -2.56
CA THR A 148 10.05 12.79 -2.47
C THR A 148 10.02 12.19 -1.07
N ARG A 149 8.96 12.44 -0.32
CA ARG A 149 8.79 11.89 1.03
C ARG A 149 8.13 10.52 0.96
N ILE A 150 8.64 9.61 1.77
CA ILE A 150 8.00 8.33 2.10
C ILE A 150 7.99 8.24 3.62
N ILE A 151 6.80 8.17 4.21
CA ILE A 151 6.63 8.22 5.66
C ILE A 151 5.84 7.00 6.11
N PHE A 152 6.44 6.16 6.93
CA PHE A 152 5.80 5.02 7.56
C PHE A 152 5.18 5.47 8.89
N GLY A 153 3.90 5.22 9.07
CA GLY A 153 3.16 5.57 10.27
C GLY A 153 3.26 4.51 11.37
N GLU A 154 2.48 4.72 12.43
CA GLU A 154 2.42 3.80 13.55
C GLU A 154 1.70 2.51 13.17
N PRO A 155 2.20 1.35 13.65
CA PRO A 155 1.55 0.06 13.46
C PRO A 155 0.17 0.02 14.12
N TYR A 156 -0.80 -0.55 13.42
CA TYR A 156 -2.16 -0.73 13.90
C TYR A 156 -2.58 -2.20 13.80
N VAL A 157 -3.01 -2.78 14.90
CA VAL A 157 -3.60 -4.12 14.93
C VAL A 157 -5.11 -3.98 14.93
N PRO A 158 -5.83 -4.48 13.89
CA PRO A 158 -7.28 -4.33 13.81
C PRO A 158 -7.99 -5.10 14.90
N GLU A 159 -8.84 -4.43 15.66
CA GLU A 159 -9.78 -5.04 16.60
C GLU A 159 -11.19 -5.01 16.00
N VAL A 160 -11.86 -6.16 15.97
CA VAL A 160 -13.20 -6.31 15.38
C VAL A 160 -14.06 -7.22 16.21
N THR A 161 -15.37 -7.10 16.06
CA THR A 161 -16.34 -7.98 16.70
C THR A 161 -16.26 -9.40 16.12
N GLY A 162 -16.02 -10.37 16.98
CA GLY A 162 -15.86 -11.76 16.59
C GLY A 162 -14.61 -12.02 15.73
N ARG A 163 -14.64 -13.08 14.93
CA ARG A 163 -13.46 -13.52 14.16
C ARG A 163 -13.26 -12.80 12.82
N ARG A 164 -14.28 -12.12 12.32
CA ARG A 164 -14.28 -11.60 10.93
C ARG A 164 -14.60 -10.12 10.82
N GLY A 165 -15.15 -9.53 11.87
CA GLY A 165 -15.71 -8.18 11.86
C GLY A 165 -16.97 -8.06 11.01
N THR A 166 -17.67 -6.95 11.14
CA THR A 166 -18.78 -6.59 10.26
C THR A 166 -18.27 -5.84 9.02
N SER A 167 -19.10 -5.69 8.00
CA SER A 167 -18.74 -4.92 6.80
C SER A 167 -18.43 -3.46 7.14
N GLU A 168 -19.17 -2.90 8.09
CA GLU A 168 -19.01 -1.52 8.56
C GLU A 168 -17.67 -1.35 9.30
N GLU A 169 -17.31 -2.30 10.18
CA GLU A 169 -16.02 -2.28 10.89
C GLU A 169 -14.85 -2.38 9.91
N LEU A 170 -14.93 -3.30 8.94
CA LEU A 170 -13.88 -3.46 7.93
C LEU A 170 -13.74 -2.22 7.05
N GLN A 171 -14.84 -1.57 6.68
CA GLN A 171 -14.79 -0.32 5.91
C GLN A 171 -14.18 0.80 6.75
N ALA A 172 -14.60 0.95 8.01
CA ALA A 172 -14.06 1.97 8.92
C ALA A 172 -12.53 1.81 9.13
N ILE A 173 -12.03 0.57 9.28
CA ILE A 173 -10.59 0.30 9.37
C ILE A 173 -9.87 0.72 8.08
N ALA A 174 -10.41 0.38 6.91
CA ALA A 174 -9.81 0.72 5.64
C ALA A 174 -9.74 2.24 5.42
N ASP A 175 -10.84 2.94 5.71
CA ASP A 175 -10.93 4.41 5.61
C ASP A 175 -9.96 5.08 6.58
N GLU A 176 -9.83 4.57 7.80
CA GLU A 176 -8.89 5.08 8.79
C GLU A 176 -7.44 4.90 8.35
N MET A 177 -7.07 3.76 7.76
CA MET A 177 -5.73 3.54 7.21
C MET A 177 -5.41 4.55 6.11
N LEU A 178 -6.35 4.79 5.20
CA LEU A 178 -6.17 5.78 4.13
C LEU A 178 -6.08 7.20 4.69
N ARG A 179 -6.94 7.56 5.63
CA ARG A 179 -6.92 8.86 6.32
C ARG A 179 -5.57 9.11 7.00
N GLN A 180 -5.04 8.11 7.73
CA GLN A 180 -3.74 8.21 8.38
C GLN A 180 -2.60 8.34 7.37
N ALA A 181 -2.63 7.56 6.27
CA ALA A 181 -1.64 7.68 5.22
C ALA A 181 -1.54 9.12 4.68
N TYR A 182 -2.68 9.76 4.35
CA TYR A 182 -2.67 11.15 3.90
C TYR A 182 -2.24 12.13 4.99
N ALA A 183 -2.67 11.92 6.25
CA ALA A 183 -2.32 12.78 7.38
C ALA A 183 -0.80 12.82 7.65
N LEU A 184 -0.08 11.70 7.47
CA LEU A 184 1.40 11.65 7.58
C LEU A 184 2.06 12.64 6.61
N GLY A 185 1.47 12.89 5.45
CA GLY A 185 1.94 13.87 4.47
C GLY A 185 1.46 15.31 4.73
N GLY A 186 0.66 15.54 5.78
CA GLY A 186 0.00 16.83 6.02
C GLY A 186 -1.14 17.09 5.02
N GLN A 187 -1.85 16.04 4.60
CA GLN A 187 -2.95 16.10 3.63
C GLN A 187 -4.23 15.47 4.20
N GLN A 188 -5.36 15.78 3.58
CA GLN A 188 -6.64 15.13 3.87
C GLN A 188 -7.13 14.38 2.64
N VAL A 189 -7.80 13.26 2.85
CA VAL A 189 -8.48 12.54 1.77
C VAL A 189 -9.56 13.45 1.19
N GLY A 190 -9.46 13.75 -0.10
CA GLY A 190 -10.40 14.61 -0.77
C GLY A 190 -10.39 16.08 -0.31
N GLY A 191 -9.33 16.54 0.34
CA GLY A 191 -9.21 17.90 0.90
C GLY A 191 -7.99 18.68 0.42
N ALA A 192 -7.96 19.96 0.77
CA ALA A 192 -6.76 20.78 0.63
C ALA A 192 -5.63 20.28 1.57
N PRO A 193 -4.38 20.62 1.31
CA PRO A 193 -3.28 20.37 2.26
C PRO A 193 -3.63 20.93 3.64
N LEU A 194 -3.27 20.19 4.71
CA LEU A 194 -3.39 20.64 6.10
C LEU A 194 -2.43 21.80 6.37
#